data_5f66d6ed16f4057e6d2cefa7fcb692ad
#
_entry.id   5f66d6ed16f4057e6d2cefa7fcb692ad
#
_cell.length_a   1.000
_cell.length_b   1.000
_cell.length_c   1.000
_cell.angle_alpha   90.00
_cell.angle_beta   90.00
_cell.angle_gamma   90.00
#
_symmetry.space_group_name_H-M   'P 1'
#
loop_
_entity.id
_entity.type
_entity.pdbx_description
1 polymer ?
#
loop_
_entity_poly.entity_id
_entity_poly.type
_entity_poly.pdbx_seq_one_letter_code
_entity_poly.pdbx_strand_id
1 'polypeptide(L)'
;MDDISKQLAHLNQKDWLYGYNSQKFYQLYQSYCQKFIAADNPRLTILLAEVNPIKFLAIFVAAVRVKSCLFLANPDWKTNEWQQVFSLVQPDYIFGENIKVFNYNFPPVNPLTNSLMIPTGGTSGKIHFAIHNWLTLTASVKGFSEYFQVKQVNSFCLLPLYHVSGLMQFLRSFLTGGDFAVIPYHKIKQKRINNLNLQDYFISLVPTQLQFFLENDPRWLANFKTVLLGGSPAWPSLLEKAREYNISLSPTYGMTETASQIVTLKPEDFRRGNNSNGQVLPHARIKINPDNQKIIIKAKSLFLGYYPHLNQASYFETDDLGYWDESGYLYIIGRDSQKIITGGENVYPLEVETAIRHTNLVKDVVVLGLPDSRWGQIIVAFYVPVNSQINQTSIQSQIKDKLVNYKLPKHWIKLPEIPKSPQGKINQTTLIKLAETFFDTESNPRR
;
A
#
# COMPACT_ATOMS: atom_id res chain seq x y z
N MET A 1 -4.84 23.85 -12.84
CA MET A 1 -3.83 24.62 -12.07
C MET A 1 -4.41 25.78 -11.29
N ASP A 2 -5.45 26.40 -11.77
CA ASP A 2 -6.28 27.32 -10.96
C ASP A 2 -6.81 26.67 -9.67
N ASP A 3 -6.96 25.36 -9.70
CA ASP A 3 -7.47 24.55 -8.60
C ASP A 3 -6.51 24.52 -7.38
N ILE A 4 -5.20 24.36 -7.58
CA ILE A 4 -4.20 24.38 -6.48
C ILE A 4 -4.15 25.75 -5.82
N SER A 5 -4.12 26.84 -6.63
CA SER A 5 -4.05 28.21 -6.11
C SER A 5 -5.31 28.58 -5.34
N LYS A 6 -6.50 28.22 -5.84
CA LYS A 6 -7.78 28.39 -5.14
C LYS A 6 -7.83 27.62 -3.83
N GLN A 7 -7.36 26.37 -3.86
CA GLN A 7 -7.35 25.52 -2.68
C GLN A 7 -6.40 26.04 -1.60
N LEU A 8 -5.20 26.49 -2.00
CA LEU A 8 -4.26 27.11 -1.07
C LEU A 8 -4.83 28.40 -0.45
N ALA A 9 -5.50 29.24 -1.25
CA ALA A 9 -6.14 30.45 -0.73
C ALA A 9 -7.23 30.14 0.28
N HIS A 10 -8.03 29.10 0.04
CA HIS A 10 -9.05 28.63 0.96
C HIS A 10 -8.45 28.08 2.27
N LEU A 11 -7.47 27.20 2.16
CA LEU A 11 -6.82 26.55 3.30
C LEU A 11 -5.97 27.52 4.14
N ASN A 12 -5.44 28.60 3.54
CA ASN A 12 -4.65 29.60 4.26
C ASN A 12 -5.46 30.37 5.31
N GLN A 13 -6.80 30.29 5.26
CA GLN A 13 -7.69 30.95 6.20
C GLN A 13 -7.94 30.13 7.47
N LYS A 14 -7.43 28.90 7.55
CA LYS A 14 -7.65 28.00 8.69
C LYS A 14 -6.39 27.19 9.05
N ASP A 15 -6.37 26.70 10.30
CA ASP A 15 -5.37 25.73 10.73
C ASP A 15 -5.89 24.31 10.41
N TRP A 16 -5.42 23.75 9.29
CA TRP A 16 -5.89 22.48 8.74
C TRP A 16 -4.90 21.33 8.86
N LEU A 17 -3.64 21.64 9.26
CA LEU A 17 -2.58 20.66 9.45
C LEU A 17 -2.42 20.31 10.92
N TYR A 18 -3.12 19.30 11.38
CA TYR A 18 -3.05 18.89 12.78
C TYR A 18 -1.64 18.43 13.18
N GLY A 19 -1.13 18.99 14.28
CA GLY A 19 0.21 18.72 14.81
C GLY A 19 1.32 19.52 14.15
N TYR A 20 0.99 20.39 13.19
CA TYR A 20 1.91 21.28 12.49
C TYR A 20 1.31 22.67 12.32
N ASN A 21 2.17 23.66 12.16
CA ASN A 21 1.77 25.03 11.91
C ASN A 21 1.46 25.23 10.41
N SER A 22 0.20 25.49 10.07
CA SER A 22 -0.25 25.69 8.68
C SER A 22 0.42 26.90 8.01
N GLN A 23 0.72 27.98 8.73
CA GLN A 23 1.44 29.14 8.19
C GLN A 23 2.87 28.77 7.81
N LYS A 24 3.54 27.89 8.61
CA LYS A 24 4.87 27.40 8.27
C LYS A 24 4.86 26.58 6.98
N PHE A 25 3.81 25.82 6.72
CA PHE A 25 3.61 25.14 5.45
C PHE A 25 3.58 26.11 4.28
N TYR A 26 2.82 27.23 4.38
CA TYR A 26 2.73 28.24 3.32
C TYR A 26 4.06 28.93 3.06
N GLN A 27 4.78 29.31 4.12
CA GLN A 27 6.11 29.90 4.00
C GLN A 27 7.08 29.00 3.25
N LEU A 28 7.10 27.71 3.61
CA LEU A 28 7.92 26.70 2.93
C LEU A 28 7.48 26.52 1.47
N TYR A 29 6.19 26.38 1.22
CA TYR A 29 5.63 26.27 -0.13
C TYR A 29 6.05 27.44 -1.00
N GLN A 30 5.90 28.69 -0.54
CA GLN A 30 6.30 29.89 -1.27
C GLN A 30 7.80 29.90 -1.57
N SER A 31 8.62 29.59 -0.56
CA SER A 31 10.07 29.51 -0.71
C SER A 31 10.49 28.48 -1.76
N TYR A 32 9.89 27.27 -1.75
CA TYR A 32 10.18 26.25 -2.75
C TYR A 32 9.67 26.62 -4.14
N CYS A 33 8.49 27.24 -4.26
CA CYS A 33 8.03 27.77 -5.55
C CYS A 33 9.02 28.78 -6.15
N GLN A 34 9.48 29.74 -5.36
CA GLN A 34 10.47 30.73 -5.80
C GLN A 34 11.78 30.04 -6.23
N LYS A 35 12.27 29.08 -5.44
CA LYS A 35 13.47 28.30 -5.76
C LYS A 35 13.33 27.56 -7.10
N PHE A 36 12.20 26.91 -7.33
CA PHE A 36 11.96 26.13 -8.54
C PHE A 36 11.74 26.97 -9.79
N ILE A 37 11.09 28.14 -9.64
CA ILE A 37 10.95 29.11 -10.72
C ILE A 37 12.30 29.72 -11.09
N ALA A 38 13.12 30.07 -10.11
CA ALA A 38 14.43 30.68 -10.33
C ALA A 38 15.44 29.70 -10.99
N ALA A 39 15.17 28.39 -11.01
CA ALA A 39 15.98 27.42 -11.73
C ALA A 39 15.91 27.57 -13.25
N ASP A 40 14.88 28.28 -13.76
CA ASP A 40 14.62 28.51 -15.20
C ASP A 40 14.77 27.25 -16.07
N ASN A 41 14.41 26.10 -15.50
CA ASN A 41 14.48 24.81 -16.16
C ASN A 41 13.07 24.28 -16.46
N PRO A 42 12.62 24.30 -17.74
CA PRO A 42 11.28 23.82 -18.10
C PRO A 42 11.11 22.31 -17.91
N ARG A 43 12.20 21.58 -17.71
CA ARG A 43 12.23 20.13 -17.48
C ARG A 43 12.73 19.77 -16.08
N LEU A 44 12.47 20.64 -15.11
CA LEU A 44 12.92 20.48 -13.73
C LEU A 44 12.55 19.12 -13.18
N THR A 45 13.55 18.37 -12.73
CA THR A 45 13.42 17.04 -12.13
C THR A 45 13.79 17.07 -10.65
N ILE A 46 12.86 16.64 -9.81
CA ILE A 46 12.97 16.71 -8.35
C ILE A 46 12.86 15.30 -7.77
N LEU A 47 13.79 14.93 -6.89
CA LEU A 47 13.72 13.72 -6.07
C LEU A 47 13.38 14.11 -4.64
N LEU A 48 12.26 13.58 -4.12
CA LEU A 48 11.72 13.92 -2.80
C LEU A 48 11.71 12.72 -1.89
N ALA A 49 12.65 12.68 -0.94
CA ALA A 49 12.81 11.68 0.13
C ALA A 49 12.80 12.33 1.53
N GLU A 50 12.02 13.38 1.70
CA GLU A 50 11.97 14.16 2.95
C GLU A 50 11.19 13.40 4.03
N VAL A 51 11.76 13.31 5.24
CA VAL A 51 11.15 12.64 6.40
C VAL A 51 10.16 13.56 7.12
N ASN A 52 10.44 14.87 7.12
CA ASN A 52 9.58 15.84 7.80
C ASN A 52 8.31 16.08 6.99
N PRO A 53 7.10 15.74 7.52
CA PRO A 53 5.86 15.80 6.75
C PRO A 53 5.54 17.20 6.19
N ILE A 54 5.77 18.26 6.95
CA ILE A 54 5.43 19.63 6.49
C ILE A 54 6.34 20.09 5.35
N LYS A 55 7.64 19.73 5.41
CA LYS A 55 8.57 19.99 4.31
C LYS A 55 8.21 19.15 3.09
N PHE A 56 7.92 17.85 3.28
CA PHE A 56 7.49 16.96 2.21
C PHE A 56 6.28 17.55 1.46
N LEU A 57 5.24 17.92 2.20
CA LEU A 57 4.00 18.46 1.61
C LEU A 57 4.25 19.79 0.89
N ALA A 58 5.05 20.67 1.46
CA ALA A 58 5.37 21.98 0.85
C ALA A 58 6.15 21.82 -0.46
N ILE A 59 7.16 20.94 -0.49
CA ILE A 59 7.94 20.63 -1.69
C ILE A 59 7.04 19.95 -2.74
N PHE A 60 6.22 18.97 -2.32
CA PHE A 60 5.29 18.28 -3.21
C PHE A 60 4.35 19.26 -3.93
N VAL A 61 3.67 20.14 -3.18
CA VAL A 61 2.73 21.11 -3.77
C VAL A 61 3.46 22.12 -4.65
N ALA A 62 4.65 22.59 -4.25
CA ALA A 62 5.46 23.50 -5.06
C ALA A 62 5.91 22.84 -6.38
N ALA A 63 6.38 21.60 -6.33
CA ALA A 63 6.81 20.84 -7.51
C ALA A 63 5.66 20.62 -8.51
N VAL A 64 4.48 20.26 -8.01
CA VAL A 64 3.27 20.13 -8.85
C VAL A 64 2.87 21.49 -9.44
N ARG A 65 2.96 22.57 -8.67
CA ARG A 65 2.61 23.93 -9.12
C ARG A 65 3.48 24.40 -10.27
N VAL A 66 4.78 24.10 -10.25
CA VAL A 66 5.72 24.47 -11.32
C VAL A 66 5.78 23.43 -12.46
N LYS A 67 4.95 22.39 -12.42
CA LYS A 67 4.87 21.32 -13.44
C LYS A 67 6.17 20.52 -13.60
N SER A 68 6.93 20.33 -12.54
CA SER A 68 8.16 19.55 -12.58
C SER A 68 7.89 18.06 -12.85
N CYS A 69 8.96 17.32 -13.12
CA CYS A 69 9.00 15.86 -13.02
C CYS A 69 9.38 15.51 -11.58
N LEU A 70 8.43 15.02 -10.77
CA LEU A 70 8.63 14.76 -9.34
C LEU A 70 8.71 13.27 -9.07
N PHE A 71 9.84 12.81 -8.54
CA PHE A 71 10.05 11.45 -8.04
C PHE A 71 9.88 11.42 -6.52
N LEU A 72 8.93 10.62 -6.04
CA LEU A 72 8.81 10.33 -4.62
C LEU A 72 9.73 9.17 -4.26
N ALA A 73 10.40 9.24 -3.12
CA ALA A 73 11.37 8.23 -2.72
C ALA A 73 11.26 7.92 -1.22
N ASN A 74 11.55 6.66 -0.88
CA ASN A 74 11.63 6.24 0.51
C ASN A 74 12.97 6.68 1.11
N PRO A 75 12.98 7.53 2.15
CA PRO A 75 14.20 7.99 2.79
C PRO A 75 15.02 6.85 3.44
N ASP A 76 14.39 5.70 3.74
CA ASP A 76 15.03 4.56 4.39
C ASP A 76 15.70 3.60 3.40
N TRP A 77 15.65 3.87 2.09
CA TRP A 77 16.34 3.06 1.09
C TRP A 77 17.84 2.96 1.37
N LYS A 78 18.37 1.77 1.11
CA LYS A 78 19.79 1.47 1.29
C LYS A 78 20.57 1.69 -0.03
N THR A 79 21.83 1.38 0.00
CA THR A 79 22.74 1.61 -1.13
C THR A 79 22.23 1.02 -2.45
N ASN A 80 21.73 -0.23 -2.43
CA ASN A 80 21.26 -0.91 -3.64
C ASN A 80 20.01 -0.24 -4.24
N GLU A 81 19.07 0.18 -3.40
CA GLU A 81 17.88 0.87 -3.87
C GLU A 81 18.24 2.25 -4.45
N TRP A 82 19.11 2.99 -3.78
CA TRP A 82 19.59 4.27 -4.31
C TRP A 82 20.34 4.12 -5.62
N GLN A 83 21.16 3.07 -5.79
CA GLN A 83 21.80 2.75 -7.06
C GLN A 83 20.78 2.53 -8.17
N GLN A 84 19.71 1.75 -7.91
CA GLN A 84 18.63 1.54 -8.87
C GLN A 84 17.94 2.87 -9.24
N VAL A 85 17.63 3.72 -8.27
CA VAL A 85 16.97 5.02 -8.51
C VAL A 85 17.86 5.93 -9.37
N PHE A 86 19.12 6.11 -8.99
CA PHE A 86 20.04 6.97 -9.73
C PHE A 86 20.45 6.38 -11.08
N SER A 87 20.25 5.08 -11.29
CA SER A 87 20.35 4.47 -12.61
C SER A 87 19.15 4.77 -13.52
N LEU A 88 18.05 5.26 -12.99
CA LEU A 88 16.86 5.64 -13.74
C LEU A 88 16.75 7.14 -13.95
N VAL A 89 17.20 7.96 -12.99
CA VAL A 89 17.00 9.40 -13.01
C VAL A 89 18.18 10.15 -12.40
N GLN A 90 18.52 11.30 -13.01
CA GLN A 90 19.44 12.28 -12.45
C GLN A 90 18.64 13.56 -12.15
N PRO A 91 18.27 13.80 -10.88
CA PRO A 91 17.45 14.93 -10.50
C PRO A 91 18.28 16.22 -10.40
N ASP A 92 17.67 17.37 -10.79
CA ASP A 92 18.23 18.70 -10.58
C ASP A 92 18.23 19.08 -9.09
N TYR A 93 17.21 18.62 -8.35
CA TYR A 93 17.11 18.82 -6.91
C TYR A 93 16.82 17.51 -6.18
N ILE A 94 17.51 17.32 -5.06
CA ILE A 94 17.33 16.21 -4.15
C ILE A 94 16.94 16.76 -2.78
N PHE A 95 15.81 16.31 -2.23
CA PHE A 95 15.34 16.67 -0.90
C PHE A 95 15.27 15.44 -0.02
N GLY A 96 15.92 15.48 1.11
CA GLY A 96 16.03 14.41 2.12
C GLY A 96 17.40 14.38 2.72
N GLU A 97 17.55 13.64 3.82
CA GLU A 97 18.81 13.48 4.54
C GLU A 97 19.44 12.10 4.25
N ASN A 98 20.77 12.01 4.32
CA ASN A 98 21.54 10.77 4.17
C ASN A 98 21.35 10.01 2.84
N ILE A 99 21.01 10.71 1.78
CA ILE A 99 20.82 10.13 0.44
C ILE A 99 22.20 9.88 -0.19
N LYS A 100 22.48 8.63 -0.56
CA LYS A 100 23.68 8.30 -1.34
C LYS A 100 23.42 8.61 -2.81
N VAL A 101 24.08 9.63 -3.33
CA VAL A 101 24.01 10.04 -4.73
C VAL A 101 25.01 9.21 -5.55
N PHE A 102 24.55 8.72 -6.68
CA PHE A 102 25.35 8.00 -7.66
C PHE A 102 25.25 8.70 -9.01
N ASN A 103 26.39 8.95 -9.64
CA ASN A 103 26.44 9.56 -10.98
C ASN A 103 26.61 8.45 -12.02
N TYR A 104 25.69 8.41 -12.98
CA TYR A 104 25.74 7.52 -14.12
C TYR A 104 25.77 8.32 -15.41
N ASN A 105 26.60 7.91 -16.36
CA ASN A 105 26.61 8.49 -17.71
C ASN A 105 25.50 7.83 -18.55
N PHE A 106 24.29 8.39 -18.49
CA PHE A 106 23.21 7.95 -19.35
C PHE A 106 22.96 8.96 -20.48
N PRO A 107 22.45 8.50 -21.63
CA PRO A 107 21.84 9.41 -22.57
C PRO A 107 20.65 10.12 -21.87
N PRO A 108 20.47 11.41 -22.08
CA PRO A 108 19.42 12.19 -21.43
C PRO A 108 18.05 11.58 -21.81
N VAL A 109 17.42 10.90 -20.84
CA VAL A 109 16.01 10.55 -20.98
C VAL A 109 15.24 11.85 -20.86
N ASN A 110 14.42 12.15 -21.87
CA ASN A 110 13.56 13.35 -21.82
C ASN A 110 12.66 13.28 -20.59
N PRO A 111 12.83 14.13 -19.58
CA PRO A 111 11.99 14.10 -18.41
C PRO A 111 10.54 14.38 -18.81
N LEU A 112 9.63 13.57 -18.26
CA LEU A 112 8.19 13.74 -18.44
C LEU A 112 7.72 14.91 -17.58
N THR A 113 7.63 16.11 -18.14
CA THR A 113 7.15 17.29 -17.42
C THR A 113 5.72 17.07 -16.90
N ASN A 114 5.35 17.75 -15.82
CA ASN A 114 4.04 17.63 -15.18
C ASN A 114 3.67 16.19 -14.76
N SER A 115 4.66 15.44 -14.32
CA SER A 115 4.52 14.03 -13.96
C SER A 115 4.95 13.76 -12.55
N LEU A 116 4.30 12.78 -11.94
CA LEU A 116 4.52 12.33 -10.57
C LEU A 116 4.92 10.87 -10.61
N MET A 117 6.13 10.57 -10.20
CA MET A 117 6.72 9.24 -10.16
C MET A 117 6.54 8.65 -8.77
N ILE A 118 5.57 7.77 -8.60
CA ILE A 118 5.28 7.13 -7.31
C ILE A 118 5.95 5.76 -7.29
N PRO A 119 6.82 5.47 -6.29
CA PRO A 119 7.52 4.21 -6.27
C PRO A 119 6.57 3.05 -5.98
N THR A 120 6.70 1.99 -6.75
CA THR A 120 6.06 0.70 -6.50
C THR A 120 7.14 -0.38 -6.40
N GLY A 121 7.06 -1.22 -5.36
CA GLY A 121 7.94 -2.37 -5.21
C GLY A 121 7.27 -3.59 -5.81
N GLY A 122 7.81 -4.10 -6.92
CA GLY A 122 7.44 -5.42 -7.43
C GLY A 122 7.99 -6.53 -6.52
N THR A 123 7.45 -7.74 -6.66
CA THR A 123 7.95 -8.96 -6.00
C THR A 123 9.39 -9.30 -6.44
N SER A 124 9.87 -8.68 -7.52
CA SER A 124 11.21 -8.87 -8.09
C SER A 124 12.34 -8.15 -7.35
N GLY A 125 12.06 -7.35 -6.32
CA GLY A 125 13.06 -6.52 -5.64
C GLY A 125 13.58 -5.33 -6.47
N LYS A 126 13.03 -5.10 -7.68
CA LYS A 126 13.34 -3.93 -8.50
C LYS A 126 12.39 -2.78 -8.16
N ILE A 127 12.95 -1.58 -8.12
CA ILE A 127 12.16 -0.35 -7.94
C ILE A 127 11.62 0.07 -9.30
N HIS A 128 10.30 0.22 -9.37
CA HIS A 128 9.61 0.82 -10.49
C HIS A 128 8.92 2.11 -10.04
N PHE A 129 8.74 3.04 -10.96
CA PHE A 129 7.96 4.25 -10.70
C PHE A 129 6.73 4.26 -11.58
N ALA A 130 5.55 4.22 -10.96
CA ALA A 130 4.29 4.45 -11.66
C ALA A 130 4.17 5.93 -12.00
N ILE A 131 3.94 6.23 -13.27
CA ILE A 131 3.81 7.60 -13.79
C ILE A 131 2.37 8.06 -13.58
N HIS A 132 2.20 9.08 -12.78
CA HIS A 132 0.93 9.79 -12.63
C HIS A 132 1.05 11.24 -13.07
N ASN A 133 -0.07 11.92 -13.19
CA ASN A 133 -0.17 13.36 -13.32
C ASN A 133 -1.27 13.89 -12.40
N TRP A 134 -1.41 15.20 -12.35
CA TRP A 134 -2.43 15.81 -11.48
C TRP A 134 -3.85 15.36 -11.79
N LEU A 135 -4.16 15.07 -13.07
CA LEU A 135 -5.50 14.62 -13.50
C LEU A 135 -5.81 13.21 -12.98
N THR A 136 -4.86 12.28 -13.04
CA THR A 136 -5.07 10.92 -12.54
C THR A 136 -5.27 10.89 -11.02
N LEU A 137 -4.51 11.70 -10.28
CA LEU A 137 -4.64 11.79 -8.83
C LEU A 137 -5.95 12.48 -8.41
N THR A 138 -6.33 13.57 -9.08
CA THR A 138 -7.59 14.27 -8.80
C THR A 138 -8.82 13.43 -9.15
N ALA A 139 -8.73 12.59 -10.19
CA ALA A 139 -9.80 11.65 -10.53
C ALA A 139 -10.08 10.65 -9.40
N SER A 140 -9.01 10.12 -8.76
CA SER A 140 -9.14 9.25 -7.59
C SER A 140 -9.81 9.96 -6.41
N VAL A 141 -9.43 11.21 -6.13
CA VAL A 141 -10.05 12.00 -5.05
C VAL A 141 -11.55 12.24 -5.32
N LYS A 142 -11.91 12.62 -6.55
CA LYS A 142 -13.31 12.84 -6.94
C LYS A 142 -14.13 11.56 -6.80
N GLY A 143 -13.62 10.43 -7.30
CA GLY A 143 -14.29 9.15 -7.17
C GLY A 143 -14.48 8.69 -5.74
N PHE A 144 -13.51 8.97 -4.86
CA PHE A 144 -13.64 8.73 -3.42
C PHE A 144 -14.76 9.58 -2.79
N SER A 145 -14.75 10.89 -3.03
CA SER A 145 -15.73 11.81 -2.45
C SER A 145 -17.15 11.50 -2.94
N GLU A 146 -17.31 11.14 -4.20
CA GLU A 146 -18.59 10.72 -4.78
C GLU A 146 -19.09 9.41 -4.16
N TYR A 147 -18.22 8.41 -4.01
CA TYR A 147 -18.57 7.12 -3.44
C TYR A 147 -19.04 7.22 -1.99
N PHE A 148 -18.32 7.98 -1.15
CA PHE A 148 -18.67 8.21 0.24
C PHE A 148 -19.69 9.34 0.43
N GLN A 149 -20.11 10.03 -0.64
CA GLN A 149 -21.06 11.15 -0.62
C GLN A 149 -20.62 12.27 0.34
N VAL A 150 -19.33 12.62 0.31
CA VAL A 150 -18.74 13.65 1.19
C VAL A 150 -18.20 14.80 0.36
N LYS A 151 -18.51 16.03 0.78
CA LYS A 151 -17.99 17.25 0.17
C LYS A 151 -16.57 17.57 0.65
N GLN A 152 -16.30 17.27 1.92
CA GLN A 152 -15.03 17.52 2.60
C GLN A 152 -14.52 16.22 3.22
N VAL A 153 -13.23 15.94 3.06
CA VAL A 153 -12.58 14.74 3.59
C VAL A 153 -11.50 15.16 4.59
N ASN A 154 -11.72 14.84 5.85
CA ASN A 154 -10.65 14.93 6.85
C ASN A 154 -9.93 13.59 6.92
N SER A 155 -8.60 13.61 6.85
CA SER A 155 -7.80 12.40 6.85
C SER A 155 -6.83 12.35 8.02
N PHE A 156 -6.79 11.18 8.67
CA PHE A 156 -5.81 10.87 9.71
C PHE A 156 -4.79 9.89 9.14
N CYS A 157 -3.58 10.36 8.86
CA CYS A 157 -2.58 9.62 8.10
C CYS A 157 -1.46 9.08 9.00
N LEU A 158 -1.32 7.75 9.02
CA LEU A 158 -0.23 7.02 9.66
C LEU A 158 0.74 6.42 8.64
N LEU A 159 0.39 6.48 7.36
CA LEU A 159 1.14 5.86 6.28
C LEU A 159 2.16 6.84 5.68
N PRO A 160 3.28 6.33 5.14
CA PRO A 160 4.32 7.18 4.55
C PRO A 160 3.78 8.00 3.38
N LEU A 161 4.12 9.29 3.35
CA LEU A 161 3.66 10.23 2.31
C LEU A 161 4.25 9.96 0.92
N TYR A 162 5.42 9.32 0.84
CA TYR A 162 6.04 8.91 -0.42
C TYR A 162 5.37 7.70 -1.08
N HIS A 163 4.46 7.00 -0.37
CA HIS A 163 3.60 5.97 -0.94
C HIS A 163 2.24 6.53 -1.34
N VAL A 164 1.65 5.92 -2.37
CA VAL A 164 0.30 6.30 -2.84
C VAL A 164 -0.73 6.32 -1.72
N SER A 165 -0.64 5.39 -0.76
CA SER A 165 -1.59 5.28 0.35
C SER A 165 -1.53 6.46 1.32
N GLY A 166 -0.36 7.01 1.61
CA GLY A 166 -0.20 8.22 2.42
C GLY A 166 -0.49 9.49 1.62
N LEU A 167 0.07 9.57 0.40
CA LEU A 167 -0.12 10.72 -0.48
C LEU A 167 -1.59 11.00 -0.77
N MET A 168 -2.37 9.97 -1.07
CA MET A 168 -3.78 10.15 -1.43
C MET A 168 -4.66 10.54 -0.23
N GLN A 169 -4.27 10.23 1.00
CA GLN A 169 -4.94 10.78 2.19
C GLN A 169 -4.73 12.29 2.28
N PHE A 170 -3.49 12.76 2.05
CA PHE A 170 -3.22 14.19 1.95
C PHE A 170 -4.04 14.84 0.84
N LEU A 171 -4.02 14.28 -0.38
CA LEU A 171 -4.71 14.87 -1.52
C LEU A 171 -6.23 14.92 -1.34
N ARG A 172 -6.82 13.93 -0.67
CA ARG A 172 -8.26 13.96 -0.32
C ARG A 172 -8.58 15.15 0.58
N SER A 173 -7.82 15.35 1.65
CA SER A 173 -8.01 16.52 2.52
C SER A 173 -7.70 17.83 1.79
N PHE A 174 -6.55 17.90 1.15
CA PHE A 174 -6.10 19.11 0.45
C PHE A 174 -7.09 19.58 -0.62
N LEU A 175 -7.55 18.69 -1.51
CA LEU A 175 -8.42 19.04 -2.63
C LEU A 175 -9.88 19.27 -2.25
N THR A 176 -10.32 18.76 -1.11
CA THR A 176 -11.71 18.96 -0.61
C THR A 176 -11.80 20.04 0.45
N GLY A 177 -10.67 20.67 0.81
CA GLY A 177 -10.64 21.68 1.88
C GLY A 177 -10.79 21.10 3.28
N GLY A 178 -10.51 19.81 3.46
CA GLY A 178 -10.57 19.10 4.74
C GLY A 178 -9.31 19.27 5.58
N ASP A 179 -9.39 18.78 6.81
CA ASP A 179 -8.28 18.78 7.75
C ASP A 179 -7.40 17.55 7.53
N PHE A 180 -6.11 17.72 7.74
CA PHE A 180 -5.12 16.66 7.57
C PHE A 180 -4.30 16.49 8.85
N ALA A 181 -4.46 15.34 9.49
CA ALA A 181 -3.61 14.92 10.61
C ALA A 181 -2.59 13.90 10.10
N VAL A 182 -1.30 14.22 10.20
CA VAL A 182 -0.23 13.31 9.80
C VAL A 182 0.70 13.01 10.97
N ILE A 183 0.76 11.73 11.36
CA ILE A 183 1.54 11.27 12.50
C ILE A 183 2.29 10.01 12.10
N PRO A 184 3.62 10.00 12.20
CA PRO A 184 4.39 8.79 11.95
C PRO A 184 3.91 7.64 12.87
N TYR A 185 3.69 6.46 12.30
CA TYR A 185 3.11 5.31 13.02
C TYR A 185 3.86 4.96 14.32
N HIS A 186 5.20 5.05 14.32
CA HIS A 186 5.99 4.78 15.53
C HIS A 186 5.72 5.76 16.69
N LYS A 187 5.24 6.98 16.38
CA LYS A 187 4.93 8.01 17.39
C LYS A 187 3.53 7.86 17.98
N ILE A 188 2.63 7.13 17.35
CA ILE A 188 1.25 6.99 17.85
C ILE A 188 1.20 6.19 19.15
N LYS A 189 2.17 5.28 19.36
CA LYS A 189 2.30 4.52 20.62
C LYS A 189 2.57 5.41 21.84
N GLN A 190 3.04 6.65 21.63
CA GLN A 190 3.49 7.58 22.66
C GLN A 190 2.57 8.77 22.89
N LYS A 191 1.65 9.06 21.96
CA LYS A 191 0.78 10.24 22.04
C LYS A 191 -0.69 9.83 21.97
N ARG A 192 -1.41 10.05 23.07
CA ARG A 192 -2.86 10.22 23.00
C ARG A 192 -3.14 11.53 22.26
N ILE A 193 -3.80 11.43 21.12
CA ILE A 193 -4.22 12.59 20.34
C ILE A 193 -5.48 13.11 20.99
N ASN A 194 -5.31 14.14 21.78
CA ASN A 194 -6.42 14.88 22.38
C ASN A 194 -6.83 15.99 21.41
N ASN A 195 -8.13 16.33 21.37
CA ASN A 195 -8.73 17.47 20.66
C ASN A 195 -9.06 17.28 19.17
N LEU A 196 -9.09 16.05 18.63
CA LEU A 196 -9.72 15.80 17.33
C LEU A 196 -11.04 15.06 17.51
N ASN A 197 -12.09 15.52 16.84
CA ASN A 197 -13.32 14.74 16.69
C ASN A 197 -13.10 13.67 15.62
N LEU A 198 -12.66 12.48 16.03
CA LEU A 198 -12.31 11.37 15.13
C LEU A 198 -13.50 10.90 14.28
N GLN A 199 -14.74 11.19 14.71
CA GLN A 199 -15.96 10.86 13.94
C GLN A 199 -16.05 11.60 12.60
N ASP A 200 -15.24 12.64 12.40
CA ASP A 200 -15.18 13.38 11.14
C ASP A 200 -14.02 12.89 10.24
N TYR A 201 -13.16 11.98 10.74
CA TYR A 201 -11.92 11.58 10.06
C TYR A 201 -12.00 10.18 9.45
N PHE A 202 -11.44 10.07 8.24
CA PHE A 202 -11.03 8.81 7.62
C PHE A 202 -9.62 8.47 8.06
N ILE A 203 -9.37 7.20 8.35
CA ILE A 203 -8.02 6.66 8.58
C ILE A 203 -7.77 5.49 7.64
N SER A 204 -6.56 5.36 7.08
CA SER A 204 -6.19 4.21 6.26
C SER A 204 -5.15 3.37 6.97
N LEU A 205 -5.38 2.07 7.03
CA LEU A 205 -4.54 1.09 7.71
C LEU A 205 -4.22 -0.09 6.78
N VAL A 206 -3.09 -0.73 7.04
CA VAL A 206 -2.82 -2.08 6.56
C VAL A 206 -3.26 -3.12 7.61
N PRO A 207 -3.48 -4.40 7.25
CA PRO A 207 -4.01 -5.40 8.19
C PRO A 207 -3.20 -5.57 9.48
N THR A 208 -1.87 -5.45 9.41
CA THR A 208 -1.01 -5.51 10.61
C THR A 208 -1.20 -4.32 11.55
N GLN A 209 -1.51 -3.14 11.01
CA GLN A 209 -1.84 -1.97 11.84
C GLN A 209 -3.23 -2.10 12.44
N LEU A 210 -4.21 -2.60 11.67
CA LEU A 210 -5.54 -2.90 12.20
C LEU A 210 -5.44 -3.90 13.35
N GLN A 211 -4.70 -4.99 13.19
CA GLN A 211 -4.46 -5.98 14.25
C GLN A 211 -3.89 -5.32 15.50
N PHE A 212 -2.83 -4.50 15.33
CA PHE A 212 -2.21 -3.79 16.45
C PHE A 212 -3.23 -2.93 17.23
N PHE A 213 -4.08 -2.16 16.55
CA PHE A 213 -5.08 -1.33 17.23
C PHE A 213 -6.19 -2.15 17.87
N LEU A 214 -6.62 -3.24 17.26
CA LEU A 214 -7.62 -4.14 17.86
C LEU A 214 -7.10 -4.84 19.12
N GLU A 215 -5.80 -5.04 19.24
CA GLU A 215 -5.16 -5.63 20.42
C GLU A 215 -4.88 -4.59 21.53
N ASN A 216 -4.62 -3.33 21.18
CA ASN A 216 -4.13 -2.34 22.13
C ASN A 216 -5.13 -1.22 22.46
N ASP A 217 -5.88 -0.73 21.48
CA ASP A 217 -6.86 0.36 21.68
C ASP A 217 -8.00 0.32 20.65
N PRO A 218 -8.84 -0.72 20.66
CA PRO A 218 -9.93 -0.86 19.70
C PRO A 218 -10.98 0.25 19.81
N ARG A 219 -11.20 0.78 21.03
CA ARG A 219 -12.18 1.85 21.27
C ARG A 219 -11.76 3.16 20.60
N TRP A 220 -10.47 3.47 20.59
CA TRP A 220 -9.96 4.63 19.86
C TRP A 220 -10.23 4.50 18.36
N LEU A 221 -9.99 3.31 17.80
CA LEU A 221 -10.21 3.05 16.38
C LEU A 221 -11.70 3.10 16.01
N ALA A 222 -12.58 2.66 16.90
CA ALA A 222 -14.03 2.70 16.71
C ALA A 222 -14.62 4.13 16.61
N ASN A 223 -13.88 5.14 17.06
CA ASN A 223 -14.31 6.52 16.96
C ASN A 223 -14.14 7.15 15.58
N PHE A 224 -13.41 6.52 14.66
CA PHE A 224 -13.23 7.06 13.31
C PHE A 224 -14.51 6.96 12.49
N LYS A 225 -14.74 7.96 11.65
CA LYS A 225 -15.83 7.94 10.65
C LYS A 225 -15.77 6.69 9.79
N THR A 226 -14.58 6.37 9.29
CA THR A 226 -14.33 5.19 8.48
C THR A 226 -12.86 4.78 8.57
N VAL A 227 -12.63 3.50 8.77
CA VAL A 227 -11.31 2.86 8.73
C VAL A 227 -11.17 2.15 7.39
N LEU A 228 -10.39 2.73 6.48
CA LEU A 228 -10.08 2.12 5.19
C LEU A 228 -9.00 1.06 5.38
N LEU A 229 -9.24 -0.15 4.93
CA LEU A 229 -8.31 -1.28 5.07
C LEU A 229 -7.83 -1.75 3.71
N GLY A 230 -6.53 -1.68 3.46
CA GLY A 230 -5.97 -2.07 2.16
C GLY A 230 -4.48 -2.39 2.21
N GLY A 231 -3.87 -2.49 1.03
CA GLY A 231 -2.43 -2.73 0.87
C GLY A 231 -2.04 -4.21 0.89
N SER A 232 -2.81 -5.06 1.54
CA SER A 232 -2.70 -6.52 1.48
C SER A 232 -4.04 -7.17 1.90
N PRO A 233 -4.26 -8.46 1.60
CA PRO A 233 -5.47 -9.16 2.02
C PRO A 233 -5.62 -9.19 3.54
N ALA A 234 -6.85 -8.96 4.01
CA ALA A 234 -7.22 -9.15 5.41
C ALA A 234 -7.79 -10.56 5.61
N TRP A 235 -7.49 -11.16 6.74
CA TRP A 235 -7.99 -12.51 7.07
C TRP A 235 -9.30 -12.43 7.85
N PRO A 236 -10.18 -13.46 7.73
CA PRO A 236 -11.53 -13.41 8.29
C PRO A 236 -11.60 -13.16 9.80
N SER A 237 -10.74 -13.78 10.62
CA SER A 237 -10.77 -13.56 12.08
C SER A 237 -10.39 -12.12 12.48
N LEU A 238 -9.56 -11.42 11.67
CA LEU A 238 -9.27 -9.99 11.86
C LEU A 238 -10.52 -9.14 11.59
N LEU A 239 -11.25 -9.49 10.53
CA LEU A 239 -12.49 -8.80 10.15
C LEU A 239 -13.59 -9.04 11.19
N GLU A 240 -13.73 -10.27 11.70
CA GLU A 240 -14.67 -10.60 12.77
C GLU A 240 -14.36 -9.82 14.04
N LYS A 241 -13.10 -9.78 14.47
CA LYS A 241 -12.68 -8.99 15.63
C LYS A 241 -12.95 -7.49 15.44
N ALA A 242 -12.80 -6.95 14.23
CA ALA A 242 -13.16 -5.56 13.95
C ALA A 242 -14.68 -5.32 14.08
N ARG A 243 -15.53 -6.30 13.73
CA ARG A 243 -16.99 -6.21 13.95
C ARG A 243 -17.37 -6.25 15.42
N GLU A 244 -16.73 -7.10 16.22
CA GLU A 244 -16.96 -7.18 17.67
C GLU A 244 -16.77 -5.82 18.35
N TYR A 245 -15.80 -5.03 17.89
CA TYR A 245 -15.56 -3.66 18.39
C TYR A 245 -16.33 -2.57 17.63
N ASN A 246 -17.28 -2.96 16.77
CA ASN A 246 -18.09 -2.04 15.97
C ASN A 246 -17.28 -1.01 15.17
N ILE A 247 -16.12 -1.44 14.64
CA ILE A 247 -15.29 -0.60 13.78
C ILE A 247 -16.04 -0.30 12.48
N SER A 248 -16.08 0.96 12.07
CA SER A 248 -16.59 1.38 10.76
C SER A 248 -15.58 1.02 9.65
N LEU A 249 -15.36 -0.28 9.42
CA LEU A 249 -14.33 -0.77 8.52
C LEU A 249 -14.81 -0.76 7.07
N SER A 250 -13.91 -0.36 6.18
CA SER A 250 -14.08 -0.39 4.73
C SER A 250 -12.88 -1.12 4.10
N PRO A 251 -12.95 -2.43 3.88
CA PRO A 251 -11.99 -3.13 3.01
C PRO A 251 -11.92 -2.49 1.63
N THR A 252 -10.70 -2.36 1.09
CA THR A 252 -10.46 -1.69 -0.20
C THR A 252 -9.55 -2.51 -1.09
N TYR A 253 -9.72 -2.37 -2.41
CA TYR A 253 -8.78 -2.85 -3.40
C TYR A 253 -8.30 -1.69 -4.29
N GLY A 254 -7.01 -1.65 -4.51
CA GLY A 254 -6.33 -0.69 -5.36
C GLY A 254 -4.82 -0.77 -5.16
N MET A 255 -4.10 -0.06 -5.99
CA MET A 255 -2.64 -0.13 -6.06
C MET A 255 -2.06 1.23 -6.44
N THR A 256 -0.73 1.31 -6.52
CA THR A 256 -0.06 2.54 -6.95
C THR A 256 -0.52 2.92 -8.35
N GLU A 257 -0.68 1.96 -9.24
CA GLU A 257 -1.08 2.10 -10.63
C GLU A 257 -2.50 2.67 -10.81
N THR A 258 -3.32 2.60 -9.77
CA THR A 258 -4.70 3.15 -9.77
C THR A 258 -4.87 4.42 -8.94
N ALA A 259 -3.77 5.03 -8.51
CA ALA A 259 -3.76 6.16 -7.58
C ALA A 259 -4.60 5.87 -6.32
N SER A 260 -4.36 4.74 -5.66
CA SER A 260 -5.07 4.21 -4.49
C SER A 260 -6.29 3.36 -4.87
N GLN A 261 -7.32 3.33 -4.01
CA GLN A 261 -8.45 2.43 -4.13
C GLN A 261 -9.36 2.74 -5.33
N ILE A 262 -9.85 1.67 -5.95
CA ILE A 262 -10.86 1.68 -7.02
C ILE A 262 -12.06 0.79 -6.70
N VAL A 263 -11.95 -0.04 -5.66
CA VAL A 263 -13.03 -0.85 -5.08
C VAL A 263 -13.04 -0.64 -3.59
N THR A 264 -14.21 -0.52 -3.00
CA THR A 264 -14.36 -0.31 -1.57
C THR A 264 -15.66 -0.89 -1.07
N LEU A 265 -15.62 -1.57 0.07
CA LEU A 265 -16.80 -2.01 0.80
C LEU A 265 -17.29 -0.89 1.71
N LYS A 266 -18.58 -0.60 1.71
CA LYS A 266 -19.15 0.36 2.65
C LYS A 266 -19.15 -0.18 4.08
N PRO A 267 -18.96 0.68 5.11
CA PRO A 267 -18.99 0.23 6.50
C PRO A 267 -20.29 -0.46 6.91
N GLU A 268 -21.40 -0.08 6.31
CA GLU A 268 -22.72 -0.68 6.56
C GLU A 268 -22.76 -2.13 6.11
N ASP A 269 -22.24 -2.41 4.91
CA ASP A 269 -22.19 -3.77 4.35
C ASP A 269 -21.19 -4.64 5.11
N PHE A 270 -20.05 -4.06 5.51
CA PHE A 270 -19.10 -4.73 6.39
C PHE A 270 -19.74 -5.16 7.71
N ARG A 271 -20.51 -4.28 8.37
CA ARG A 271 -21.20 -4.60 9.62
C ARG A 271 -22.27 -5.70 9.45
N ARG A 272 -22.86 -5.83 8.25
CA ARG A 272 -23.82 -6.90 7.92
C ARG A 272 -23.16 -8.26 7.62
N GLY A 273 -21.84 -8.36 7.76
CA GLY A 273 -21.10 -9.62 7.57
C GLY A 273 -20.44 -9.78 6.21
N ASN A 274 -20.51 -8.78 5.30
CA ASN A 274 -19.84 -8.86 4.00
C ASN A 274 -18.31 -8.77 4.20
N ASN A 275 -17.55 -9.70 3.61
CA ASN A 275 -16.10 -9.81 3.66
C ASN A 275 -15.41 -9.52 2.32
N SER A 276 -16.16 -9.04 1.33
CA SER A 276 -15.61 -8.68 0.01
C SER A 276 -14.70 -7.45 0.07
N ASN A 277 -14.07 -7.14 -1.05
CA ASN A 277 -13.36 -5.87 -1.23
C ASN A 277 -14.33 -4.71 -1.58
N GLY A 278 -15.61 -5.02 -1.82
CA GLY A 278 -16.66 -4.04 -2.06
C GLY A 278 -17.03 -3.86 -3.52
N GLN A 279 -17.53 -2.67 -3.84
CA GLN A 279 -18.01 -2.27 -5.17
C GLN A 279 -17.06 -1.26 -5.82
N VAL A 280 -17.12 -1.16 -7.16
CA VAL A 280 -16.27 -0.26 -7.95
C VAL A 280 -16.63 1.20 -7.69
N LEU A 281 -15.63 2.04 -7.52
CA LEU A 281 -15.79 3.49 -7.37
C LEU A 281 -16.19 4.15 -8.71
N PRO A 282 -16.89 5.29 -8.69
CA PRO A 282 -17.48 5.92 -9.89
C PRO A 282 -16.48 6.27 -11.01
N HIS A 283 -15.20 6.48 -10.67
CA HIS A 283 -14.16 6.83 -11.64
C HIS A 283 -13.49 5.63 -12.33
N ALA A 284 -13.88 4.39 -11.96
CA ALA A 284 -13.28 3.15 -12.45
C ALA A 284 -14.31 2.19 -13.05
N ARG A 285 -13.83 1.24 -13.82
CA ARG A 285 -14.54 0.06 -14.33
C ARG A 285 -13.61 -1.13 -14.23
N ILE A 286 -14.15 -2.26 -13.81
CA ILE A 286 -13.40 -3.51 -13.64
C ILE A 286 -14.09 -4.60 -14.45
N LYS A 287 -13.29 -5.38 -15.15
CA LYS A 287 -13.69 -6.64 -15.79
C LYS A 287 -12.81 -7.76 -15.25
N ILE A 288 -13.36 -8.95 -15.17
CA ILE A 288 -12.59 -10.17 -14.90
C ILE A 288 -12.42 -10.89 -16.23
N ASN A 289 -11.19 -11.22 -16.56
CA ASN A 289 -10.89 -12.01 -17.74
C ASN A 289 -11.44 -13.43 -17.55
N PRO A 290 -12.34 -13.92 -18.42
CA PRO A 290 -12.99 -15.22 -18.23
C PRO A 290 -12.01 -16.41 -18.32
N ASP A 291 -10.91 -16.26 -19.05
CA ASP A 291 -9.98 -17.37 -19.31
C ASP A 291 -8.99 -17.58 -18.16
N ASN A 292 -8.57 -16.49 -17.50
CA ASN A 292 -7.48 -16.54 -16.51
C ASN A 292 -7.84 -15.87 -15.18
N GLN A 293 -9.07 -15.35 -15.01
CA GLN A 293 -9.57 -14.66 -13.83
C GLN A 293 -8.80 -13.37 -13.45
N LYS A 294 -7.91 -12.87 -14.32
CA LYS A 294 -7.18 -11.62 -14.08
C LYS A 294 -8.11 -10.42 -14.06
N ILE A 295 -7.81 -9.49 -13.19
CA ILE A 295 -8.54 -8.23 -13.04
C ILE A 295 -8.04 -7.25 -14.09
N ILE A 296 -8.95 -6.77 -14.95
CA ILE A 296 -8.70 -5.76 -15.97
C ILE A 296 -9.32 -4.45 -15.51
N ILE A 297 -8.50 -3.41 -15.40
CA ILE A 297 -8.90 -2.11 -14.85
C ILE A 297 -8.90 -1.06 -15.95
N LYS A 298 -10.00 -0.29 -16.02
CA LYS A 298 -10.07 0.97 -16.75
C LYS A 298 -10.52 2.06 -15.79
N ALA A 299 -9.69 3.07 -15.56
CA ALA A 299 -10.00 4.14 -14.62
C ALA A 299 -9.46 5.49 -15.08
N LYS A 300 -10.14 6.58 -14.71
CA LYS A 300 -9.63 7.94 -14.91
C LYS A 300 -8.38 8.21 -14.04
N SER A 301 -8.20 7.43 -12.98
CA SER A 301 -7.06 7.47 -12.08
C SER A 301 -5.92 6.52 -12.46
N LEU A 302 -6.05 5.81 -13.59
CA LEU A 302 -5.04 4.86 -14.03
C LEU A 302 -3.73 5.58 -14.36
N PHE A 303 -2.61 4.96 -13.96
CA PHE A 303 -1.26 5.45 -14.25
C PHE A 303 -1.00 5.51 -15.78
N LEU A 304 0.00 6.28 -16.15
CA LEU A 304 0.37 6.48 -17.56
C LEU A 304 1.42 5.48 -18.05
N GLY A 305 1.90 4.61 -17.19
CA GLY A 305 2.93 3.62 -17.45
C GLY A 305 3.99 3.57 -16.34
N TYR A 306 5.03 2.76 -16.55
CA TYR A 306 6.19 2.72 -15.66
C TYR A 306 7.37 3.49 -16.25
N TYR A 307 7.91 4.43 -15.49
CA TYR A 307 9.05 5.24 -15.95
C TYR A 307 10.23 4.34 -16.39
N PRO A 308 10.87 4.62 -17.55
CA PRO A 308 10.67 5.79 -18.42
C PRO A 308 9.61 5.61 -19.51
N HIS A 309 8.84 4.54 -19.54
CA HIS A 309 7.94 4.17 -20.64
C HIS A 309 6.48 4.54 -20.33
N LEU A 310 5.84 5.23 -21.28
CA LEU A 310 4.40 5.47 -21.23
C LEU A 310 3.63 4.26 -21.77
N ASN A 311 2.55 3.90 -21.11
CA ASN A 311 1.61 2.90 -21.60
C ASN A 311 0.61 3.55 -22.57
N GLN A 312 0.41 2.95 -23.74
CA GLN A 312 -0.57 3.41 -24.71
C GLN A 312 -1.96 2.77 -24.51
N ALA A 313 -2.06 1.72 -23.71
CA ALA A 313 -3.31 1.02 -23.48
C ALA A 313 -4.25 1.83 -22.56
N SER A 314 -5.54 1.85 -22.93
CA SER A 314 -6.59 2.51 -22.11
C SER A 314 -7.04 1.68 -20.92
N TYR A 315 -6.44 0.53 -20.68
CA TYR A 315 -6.72 -0.40 -19.59
C TYR A 315 -5.42 -1.00 -19.06
N PHE A 316 -5.50 -1.58 -17.88
CA PHE A 316 -4.39 -2.28 -17.23
C PHE A 316 -4.89 -3.66 -16.78
N GLU A 317 -4.29 -4.72 -17.33
CA GLU A 317 -4.46 -6.07 -16.84
C GLU A 317 -3.49 -6.29 -15.68
N THR A 318 -4.03 -6.62 -14.53
CA THR A 318 -3.25 -6.80 -13.31
C THR A 318 -2.76 -8.23 -13.20
N ASP A 319 -1.85 -8.45 -12.25
CA ASP A 319 -1.47 -9.79 -11.80
C ASP A 319 -2.44 -10.35 -10.74
N ASP A 320 -3.37 -9.55 -10.25
CA ASP A 320 -4.35 -9.96 -9.25
C ASP A 320 -5.51 -10.70 -9.90
N LEU A 321 -5.95 -11.78 -9.25
CA LEU A 321 -7.07 -12.62 -9.64
C LEU A 321 -8.28 -12.32 -8.77
N GLY A 322 -9.47 -12.38 -9.36
CA GLY A 322 -10.69 -12.11 -8.61
C GLY A 322 -11.95 -12.61 -9.29
N TYR A 323 -13.06 -12.48 -8.58
CA TYR A 323 -14.39 -12.78 -9.10
C TYR A 323 -15.44 -11.84 -8.51
N TRP A 324 -16.58 -11.76 -9.18
CA TRP A 324 -17.78 -11.06 -8.69
C TRP A 324 -18.73 -12.07 -8.06
N ASP A 325 -19.31 -11.72 -6.92
CA ASP A 325 -20.50 -12.43 -6.45
C ASP A 325 -21.76 -11.96 -7.19
N GLU A 326 -22.89 -12.65 -6.95
CA GLU A 326 -24.20 -12.35 -7.56
C GLU A 326 -24.71 -10.94 -7.22
N SER A 327 -24.24 -10.35 -6.14
CA SER A 327 -24.59 -9.00 -5.66
C SER A 327 -23.65 -7.91 -6.20
N GLY A 328 -22.66 -8.27 -7.02
CA GLY A 328 -21.71 -7.35 -7.64
C GLY A 328 -20.62 -6.85 -6.70
N TYR A 329 -20.26 -7.65 -5.70
CA TYR A 329 -19.08 -7.40 -4.85
C TYR A 329 -17.86 -8.14 -5.37
N LEU A 330 -16.71 -7.45 -5.36
CA LEU A 330 -15.44 -8.03 -5.80
C LEU A 330 -14.76 -8.80 -4.67
N TYR A 331 -14.28 -9.98 -4.97
CA TYR A 331 -13.41 -10.79 -4.13
C TYR A 331 -12.05 -11.00 -4.81
N ILE A 332 -10.97 -10.79 -4.06
CA ILE A 332 -9.59 -11.04 -4.52
C ILE A 332 -9.18 -12.44 -4.09
N ILE A 333 -8.76 -13.26 -5.04
CA ILE A 333 -8.32 -14.65 -4.81
C ILE A 333 -6.83 -14.70 -4.44
N GLY A 334 -6.01 -13.86 -5.09
CA GLY A 334 -4.57 -13.84 -4.94
C GLY A 334 -3.88 -13.22 -6.15
N ARG A 335 -2.58 -13.55 -6.32
CA ARG A 335 -1.78 -13.13 -7.48
C ARG A 335 -1.39 -14.31 -8.34
N ASP A 336 -1.50 -14.16 -9.65
CA ASP A 336 -1.12 -15.20 -10.61
C ASP A 336 0.38 -15.55 -10.51
N SER A 337 1.25 -14.54 -10.36
CA SER A 337 2.69 -14.72 -10.18
C SER A 337 3.08 -15.41 -8.85
N GLN A 338 2.18 -15.45 -7.87
CA GLN A 338 2.39 -16.12 -6.59
C GLN A 338 1.76 -17.51 -6.53
N LYS A 339 1.09 -17.92 -7.59
CA LYS A 339 0.49 -19.24 -7.73
C LYS A 339 1.57 -20.33 -7.60
N ILE A 340 1.35 -21.25 -6.70
CA ILE A 340 2.22 -22.42 -6.49
C ILE A 340 1.72 -23.55 -7.38
N ILE A 341 2.57 -24.11 -8.22
CA ILE A 341 2.24 -25.24 -9.06
C ILE A 341 2.86 -26.49 -8.45
N THR A 342 2.06 -27.28 -7.76
CA THR A 342 2.50 -28.48 -7.06
C THR A 342 1.83 -29.72 -7.60
N GLY A 343 2.59 -30.64 -8.20
CA GLY A 343 2.06 -31.87 -8.80
C GLY A 343 1.04 -31.63 -9.92
N GLY A 344 1.16 -30.52 -10.64
CA GLY A 344 0.22 -30.09 -11.70
C GLY A 344 -1.01 -29.32 -11.21
N GLU A 345 -1.17 -29.18 -9.90
CA GLU A 345 -2.29 -28.45 -9.28
C GLU A 345 -1.90 -27.00 -8.94
N ASN A 346 -2.85 -26.08 -9.12
CA ASN A 346 -2.68 -24.67 -8.79
C ASN A 346 -3.13 -24.40 -7.34
N VAL A 347 -2.23 -23.84 -6.55
CA VAL A 347 -2.48 -23.48 -5.16
C VAL A 347 -2.16 -21.99 -4.95
N TYR A 348 -3.11 -21.26 -4.41
CA TYR A 348 -2.89 -19.86 -4.05
C TYR A 348 -2.48 -19.73 -2.60
N PRO A 349 -1.30 -19.11 -2.30
CA PRO A 349 -0.82 -18.95 -0.93
C PRO A 349 -1.86 -18.39 0.04
N LEU A 350 -2.62 -17.40 -0.41
CA LEU A 350 -3.65 -16.73 0.39
C LEU A 350 -4.73 -17.71 0.93
N GLU A 351 -5.12 -18.70 0.14
CA GLU A 351 -6.10 -19.73 0.57
C GLU A 351 -5.56 -20.55 1.72
N VAL A 352 -4.30 -21.00 1.61
CA VAL A 352 -3.62 -21.80 2.62
C VAL A 352 -3.36 -20.97 3.89
N GLU A 353 -2.86 -19.75 3.72
CA GLU A 353 -2.66 -18.80 4.82
C GLU A 353 -3.96 -18.50 5.57
N THR A 354 -5.05 -18.33 4.84
CA THR A 354 -6.37 -18.10 5.43
C THR A 354 -6.82 -19.27 6.27
N ALA A 355 -6.68 -20.50 5.77
CA ALA A 355 -7.03 -21.72 6.52
C ALA A 355 -6.18 -21.86 7.79
N ILE A 356 -4.88 -21.56 7.71
CA ILE A 356 -3.97 -21.60 8.87
C ILE A 356 -4.36 -20.53 9.90
N ARG A 357 -4.64 -19.30 9.48
CA ARG A 357 -5.05 -18.21 10.40
C ARG A 357 -6.37 -18.49 11.10
N HIS A 358 -7.30 -19.17 10.45
CA HIS A 358 -8.58 -19.59 11.05
C HIS A 358 -8.42 -20.56 12.22
N THR A 359 -7.25 -21.18 12.39
CA THR A 359 -6.99 -22.03 13.58
C THR A 359 -6.81 -21.21 14.85
N ASN A 360 -6.54 -19.91 14.74
CA ASN A 360 -6.15 -19.02 15.85
C ASN A 360 -4.89 -19.47 16.62
N LEU A 361 -4.10 -20.38 16.05
CA LEU A 361 -2.87 -20.89 16.65
C LEU A 361 -1.63 -20.09 16.23
N VAL A 362 -1.76 -19.22 15.21
CA VAL A 362 -0.64 -18.42 14.70
C VAL A 362 -0.92 -16.91 14.84
N LYS A 363 0.11 -16.15 15.22
CA LYS A 363 0.11 -14.67 15.18
C LYS A 363 0.28 -14.17 13.77
N ASP A 364 1.11 -14.86 12.98
CA ASP A 364 1.36 -14.53 11.58
C ASP A 364 1.76 -15.78 10.81
N VAL A 365 1.48 -15.80 9.49
CA VAL A 365 1.84 -16.89 8.60
C VAL A 365 2.04 -16.38 7.19
N VAL A 366 3.01 -16.96 6.49
CA VAL A 366 3.29 -16.76 5.07
C VAL A 366 3.51 -18.09 4.42
N VAL A 367 2.91 -18.30 3.25
CA VAL A 367 3.03 -19.51 2.46
C VAL A 367 3.75 -19.20 1.17
N LEU A 368 4.78 -20.00 0.84
CA LEU A 368 5.54 -19.89 -0.40
C LEU A 368 5.63 -21.25 -1.10
N GLY A 369 5.69 -21.21 -2.44
CA GLY A 369 6.12 -22.33 -3.26
C GLY A 369 7.64 -22.32 -3.41
N LEU A 370 8.30 -23.41 -3.04
CA LEU A 370 9.73 -23.58 -3.26
C LEU A 370 9.99 -24.69 -4.29
N PRO A 371 11.05 -24.57 -5.12
CA PRO A 371 11.37 -25.58 -6.12
C PRO A 371 11.52 -26.98 -5.51
N ASP A 372 10.98 -28.00 -6.17
CA ASP A 372 11.05 -29.39 -5.79
C ASP A 372 11.19 -30.29 -7.04
N SER A 373 12.11 -31.24 -7.01
CA SER A 373 12.42 -32.09 -8.16
C SER A 373 11.28 -33.04 -8.56
N ARG A 374 10.40 -33.41 -7.62
CA ARG A 374 9.31 -34.36 -7.83
C ARG A 374 7.99 -33.65 -8.16
N TRP A 375 7.71 -32.54 -7.48
CA TRP A 375 6.41 -31.87 -7.52
C TRP A 375 6.42 -30.58 -8.34
N GLY A 376 7.58 -30.15 -8.86
CA GLY A 376 7.80 -28.83 -9.47
C GLY A 376 7.97 -27.77 -8.39
N GLN A 377 6.97 -27.62 -7.52
CA GLN A 377 7.05 -26.81 -6.30
C GLN A 377 6.42 -27.55 -5.12
N ILE A 378 6.94 -27.29 -3.92
CA ILE A 378 6.33 -27.71 -2.65
C ILE A 378 5.83 -26.49 -1.89
N ILE A 379 4.76 -26.68 -1.14
CA ILE A 379 4.18 -25.66 -0.29
C ILE A 379 4.91 -25.65 1.06
N VAL A 380 5.46 -24.48 1.41
CA VAL A 380 6.17 -24.26 2.67
C VAL A 380 5.44 -23.16 3.47
N ALA A 381 5.09 -23.45 4.71
CA ALA A 381 4.47 -22.50 5.62
C ALA A 381 5.50 -21.97 6.63
N PHE A 382 5.72 -20.65 6.63
CA PHE A 382 6.47 -19.93 7.66
C PHE A 382 5.46 -19.38 8.66
N TYR A 383 5.59 -19.71 9.94
CA TYR A 383 4.59 -19.33 10.92
C TYR A 383 5.17 -18.81 12.23
N VAL A 384 4.47 -17.86 12.83
CA VAL A 384 4.73 -17.34 14.17
C VAL A 384 3.63 -17.83 15.08
N PRO A 385 3.87 -18.73 16.02
CA PRO A 385 2.81 -19.27 16.88
C PRO A 385 2.36 -18.23 17.92
N VAL A 386 1.13 -18.36 18.41
CA VAL A 386 0.59 -17.51 19.50
C VAL A 386 1.32 -17.72 20.82
N ASN A 387 1.85 -18.91 21.05
CA ASN A 387 2.71 -19.24 22.20
C ASN A 387 3.69 -20.35 21.84
N SER A 388 4.67 -20.62 22.73
CA SER A 388 5.74 -21.58 22.48
C SER A 388 5.30 -23.04 22.39
N GLN A 389 4.14 -23.39 22.96
CA GLN A 389 3.59 -24.77 23.01
C GLN A 389 2.98 -25.20 21.67
N ILE A 390 2.61 -24.24 20.82
CA ILE A 390 2.05 -24.51 19.50
C ILE A 390 3.14 -25.04 18.56
N ASN A 391 2.87 -26.19 17.95
CA ASN A 391 3.70 -26.83 16.95
C ASN A 391 2.93 -27.04 15.62
N GLN A 392 3.64 -27.47 14.61
CA GLN A 392 3.05 -27.73 13.28
C GLN A 392 1.91 -28.75 13.33
N THR A 393 2.02 -29.80 14.14
CA THR A 393 1.02 -30.89 14.24
C THR A 393 -0.33 -30.36 14.72
N SER A 394 -0.32 -29.44 15.69
CA SER A 394 -1.53 -28.81 16.22
C SER A 394 -2.25 -27.97 15.14
N ILE A 395 -1.49 -27.31 14.25
CA ILE A 395 -2.04 -26.51 13.16
C ILE A 395 -2.56 -27.45 12.06
N GLN A 396 -1.76 -28.42 11.65
CA GLN A 396 -2.10 -29.38 10.59
C GLN A 396 -3.39 -30.14 10.88
N SER A 397 -3.59 -30.58 12.14
CA SER A 397 -4.80 -31.30 12.53
C SER A 397 -6.08 -30.49 12.32
N GLN A 398 -6.03 -29.16 12.45
CA GLN A 398 -7.18 -28.27 12.29
C GLN A 398 -7.46 -27.86 10.84
N ILE A 399 -6.45 -27.91 9.96
CA ILE A 399 -6.62 -27.53 8.55
C ILE A 399 -6.82 -28.72 7.63
N LYS A 400 -6.56 -29.94 8.09
CA LYS A 400 -6.64 -31.18 7.31
C LYS A 400 -8.01 -31.39 6.65
N ASP A 401 -9.09 -31.03 7.35
CA ASP A 401 -10.46 -31.18 6.86
C ASP A 401 -10.96 -29.93 6.10
N LYS A 402 -10.17 -28.86 6.08
CA LYS A 402 -10.52 -27.58 5.42
C LYS A 402 -9.85 -27.42 4.06
N LEU A 403 -8.74 -28.12 3.83
CA LEU A 403 -7.96 -28.06 2.60
C LEU A 403 -7.79 -29.46 2.02
N VAL A 404 -7.88 -29.55 0.69
CA VAL A 404 -7.51 -30.79 0.00
C VAL A 404 -6.02 -31.09 0.17
N ASN A 405 -5.66 -32.37 0.15
CA ASN A 405 -4.31 -32.82 0.55
C ASN A 405 -3.16 -32.14 -0.19
N TYR A 406 -3.29 -31.84 -1.48
CA TYR A 406 -2.24 -31.21 -2.26
C TYR A 406 -2.01 -29.72 -1.88
N LYS A 407 -2.98 -29.08 -1.17
CA LYS A 407 -2.85 -27.71 -0.66
C LYS A 407 -2.22 -27.64 0.72
N LEU A 408 -2.03 -28.78 1.39
CA LEU A 408 -1.43 -28.80 2.71
C LEU A 408 0.08 -28.53 2.63
N PRO A 409 0.63 -27.62 3.47
CA PRO A 409 2.07 -27.40 3.53
C PRO A 409 2.83 -28.68 3.85
N LYS A 410 3.86 -28.98 3.05
CA LYS A 410 4.77 -30.12 3.28
C LYS A 410 5.81 -29.82 4.34
N HIS A 411 6.28 -28.57 4.39
CA HIS A 411 7.24 -28.13 5.39
C HIS A 411 6.70 -26.94 6.17
N TRP A 412 7.09 -26.89 7.43
CA TRP A 412 6.64 -25.88 8.38
C TRP A 412 7.85 -25.29 9.10
N ILE A 413 8.09 -24.00 8.89
CA ILE A 413 9.24 -23.30 9.47
C ILE A 413 8.71 -22.31 10.52
N LYS A 414 9.02 -22.62 11.79
CA LYS A 414 8.67 -21.76 12.91
C LYS A 414 9.62 -20.57 12.99
N LEU A 415 9.06 -19.37 13.07
CA LEU A 415 9.83 -18.13 13.16
C LEU A 415 9.43 -17.33 14.40
N PRO A 416 10.32 -16.52 14.97
CA PRO A 416 9.99 -15.56 16.02
C PRO A 416 9.13 -14.41 15.47
N GLU A 417 9.37 -14.00 14.22
CA GLU A 417 8.61 -13.01 13.47
C GLU A 417 8.74 -13.22 11.95
N ILE A 418 7.74 -12.78 11.18
CA ILE A 418 7.81 -12.79 9.72
C ILE A 418 8.65 -11.58 9.26
N PRO A 419 9.72 -11.79 8.45
CA PRO A 419 10.51 -10.70 7.91
C PRO A 419 9.66 -9.78 7.04
N LYS A 420 9.61 -8.49 7.38
CA LYS A 420 8.84 -7.48 6.65
C LYS A 420 9.72 -6.27 6.33
N SER A 421 9.41 -5.60 5.23
CA SER A 421 9.98 -4.29 4.92
C SER A 421 9.43 -3.22 5.90
N PRO A 422 10.03 -2.02 5.97
CA PRO A 422 9.50 -0.90 6.75
C PRO A 422 8.05 -0.52 6.40
N GLN A 423 7.60 -0.89 5.18
CA GLN A 423 6.24 -0.69 4.70
C GLN A 423 5.27 -1.82 5.11
N GLY A 424 5.75 -2.80 5.88
CA GLY A 424 4.95 -3.96 6.30
C GLY A 424 4.80 -5.05 5.23
N LYS A 425 5.47 -4.93 4.06
CA LYS A 425 5.46 -5.96 3.02
C LYS A 425 6.39 -7.12 3.39
N ILE A 426 5.95 -8.34 3.11
CA ILE A 426 6.72 -9.57 3.36
C ILE A 426 8.01 -9.58 2.52
N ASN A 427 9.13 -9.85 3.18
CA ASN A 427 10.42 -10.03 2.51
C ASN A 427 10.60 -11.49 2.09
N GLN A 428 10.10 -11.83 0.92
CA GLN A 428 10.15 -13.20 0.38
C GLN A 428 11.59 -13.70 0.19
N THR A 429 12.52 -12.84 -0.23
CA THR A 429 13.93 -13.22 -0.41
C THR A 429 14.56 -13.71 0.89
N THR A 430 14.25 -13.06 2.01
CA THR A 430 14.72 -13.50 3.32
C THR A 430 14.10 -14.84 3.72
N LEU A 431 12.80 -15.04 3.46
CA LEU A 431 12.12 -16.30 3.76
C LEU A 431 12.68 -17.46 2.93
N ILE A 432 12.96 -17.25 1.65
CA ILE A 432 13.57 -18.27 0.79
C ILE A 432 14.94 -18.70 1.35
N LYS A 433 15.80 -17.75 1.71
CA LYS A 433 17.11 -18.06 2.33
C LYS A 433 16.97 -18.82 3.65
N LEU A 434 15.98 -18.47 4.47
CA LEU A 434 15.71 -19.21 5.72
C LEU A 434 15.27 -20.66 5.43
N ALA A 435 14.48 -20.89 4.38
CA ALA A 435 14.09 -22.23 3.98
C ALA A 435 15.28 -23.04 3.42
N GLU A 436 16.14 -22.44 2.60
CA GLU A 436 17.36 -23.07 2.11
C GLU A 436 18.23 -23.56 3.29
N THR A 437 18.46 -22.67 4.27
CA THR A 437 19.22 -23.04 5.48
C THR A 437 18.52 -24.16 6.30
N PHE A 438 17.20 -24.15 6.38
CA PHE A 438 16.42 -25.18 7.06
C PHE A 438 16.58 -26.54 6.37
N PHE A 439 16.47 -26.60 5.04
CA PHE A 439 16.63 -27.83 4.27
C PHE A 439 18.06 -28.38 4.30
N ASP A 440 19.06 -27.49 4.28
CA ASP A 440 20.46 -27.90 4.39
C ASP A 440 20.74 -28.54 5.76
N THR A 441 20.11 -28.06 6.82
CA THR A 441 20.24 -28.65 8.17
C THR A 441 19.46 -29.96 8.33
N GLU A 442 18.30 -30.14 7.70
CA GLU A 442 17.56 -31.40 7.68
C GLU A 442 18.29 -32.48 6.83
N SER A 443 18.93 -32.06 5.73
CA SER A 443 19.67 -32.96 4.84
C SER A 443 21.00 -33.44 5.42
N ASN A 444 21.54 -32.74 6.43
CA ASN A 444 22.84 -33.04 7.03
C ASN A 444 22.81 -32.93 8.57
N PRO A 445 22.11 -33.88 9.27
CA PRO A 445 21.90 -33.80 10.72
C PRO A 445 23.15 -34.06 11.58
N ARG A 446 24.35 -34.06 10.97
CA ARG A 446 25.64 -34.25 11.64
C ARG A 446 26.61 -33.08 11.32
N ARG A 447 26.34 -31.93 11.89
CA ARG A 447 27.36 -30.92 12.18
C ARG A 447 27.08 -30.23 13.51
#